data_c6c05ce4c845d8512de32617e26c56ee
#
_entry.id   c6c05ce4c845d8512de32617e26c56ee
#
_cell.length_a   1.000
_cell.length_b   1.000
_cell.length_c   1.000
_cell.angle_alpha   90.00
_cell.angle_beta   90.00
_cell.angle_gamma   90.00
#
_symmetry.space_group_name_H-M   'P 1'
#
loop_
_entity.id
_entity.type
_entity.pdbx_description
1 polymer ?
#
loop_
_entity_poly.entity_id
_entity_poly.type
_entity_poly.pdbx_seq_one_letter_code
_entity_poly.pdbx_strand_id
1 'polypeptide(L)'
;MFDSDVIKKGINDQGVLQAMREVDRRKFVSDKFSDVAYDDRALPIGEEQTISQPFIVAFMTESLQIEKGNKVLEVGTGSGFQTAVLSKLGAKVSTIEINKKLFKESSKRLIDLGYGDISFHHGDGNKGVPEQSPYDRILVTAAPAEIPRDLIDQLAINGIMVIPVGNQSEVQYLYRIKKLNDDEIT
;
A
#
# COMPACT_ATOMS: atom_id res chain seq x y z
N MET A 1 -9.25 0.18 20.74
CA MET A 1 -8.38 1.37 20.76
C MET A 1 -8.03 1.81 19.34
N PHE A 2 -7.51 0.95 18.48
CA PHE A 2 -7.21 1.24 17.06
C PHE A 2 -8.41 1.85 16.28
N ASP A 3 -9.59 1.22 16.35
CA ASP A 3 -10.78 1.68 15.62
C ASP A 3 -11.23 3.08 15.98
N SER A 4 -11.16 3.45 17.28
CA SER A 4 -11.63 4.75 17.73
C SER A 4 -10.81 5.89 17.15
N ASP A 5 -9.51 5.70 16.95
CA ASP A 5 -8.63 6.77 16.47
C ASP A 5 -8.72 6.94 14.96
N VAL A 6 -8.83 5.83 14.22
CA VAL A 6 -8.97 5.83 12.75
C VAL A 6 -10.35 6.38 12.35
N ILE A 7 -11.42 5.94 13.01
CA ILE A 7 -12.79 6.43 12.76
C ILE A 7 -12.94 7.91 13.12
N LYS A 8 -12.41 8.35 14.27
CA LYS A 8 -12.43 9.77 14.66
C LYS A 8 -11.74 10.69 13.66
N LYS A 9 -10.77 10.16 12.91
CA LYS A 9 -10.07 10.89 11.85
C LYS A 9 -10.78 10.87 10.50
N GLY A 10 -12.00 10.27 10.44
CA GLY A 10 -12.88 10.37 9.29
C GLY A 10 -12.90 9.16 8.36
N ILE A 11 -12.24 8.04 8.70
CA ILE A 11 -12.34 6.80 7.93
C ILE A 11 -13.71 6.17 8.17
N ASN A 12 -14.46 5.92 7.10
CA ASN A 12 -15.84 5.45 7.15
C ASN A 12 -16.10 4.15 6.37
N ASP A 13 -15.17 3.74 5.49
CA ASP A 13 -15.32 2.52 4.70
C ASP A 13 -15.26 1.29 5.60
N GLN A 14 -16.40 0.58 5.72
CA GLN A 14 -16.53 -0.59 6.59
C GLN A 14 -15.67 -1.76 6.12
N GLY A 15 -15.44 -1.92 4.82
CA GLY A 15 -14.56 -2.93 4.26
C GLY A 15 -13.11 -2.70 4.67
N VAL A 16 -12.65 -1.44 4.58
CA VAL A 16 -11.30 -1.04 5.01
C VAL A 16 -11.13 -1.26 6.51
N LEU A 17 -12.07 -0.79 7.33
CA LEU A 17 -12.03 -0.99 8.78
C LEU A 17 -12.01 -2.47 9.16
N GLN A 18 -12.82 -3.29 8.49
CA GLN A 18 -12.86 -4.73 8.73
C GLN A 18 -11.54 -5.41 8.31
N ALA A 19 -11.00 -5.11 7.13
CA ALA A 19 -9.73 -5.65 6.67
C ALA A 19 -8.58 -5.30 7.64
N MET A 20 -8.55 -4.06 8.13
CA MET A 20 -7.55 -3.60 9.11
C MET A 20 -7.66 -4.32 10.47
N ARG A 21 -8.88 -4.73 10.89
CA ARG A 21 -9.10 -5.53 12.12
C ARG A 21 -8.65 -6.97 11.95
N GLU A 22 -8.89 -7.56 10.78
CA GLU A 22 -8.58 -8.96 10.49
C GLU A 22 -7.09 -9.21 10.28
N VAL A 23 -6.34 -8.20 9.85
CA VAL A 23 -4.89 -8.28 9.67
C VAL A 23 -4.18 -7.92 10.97
N ASP A 24 -3.65 -8.93 11.69
CA ASP A 24 -2.90 -8.68 12.94
C ASP A 24 -1.59 -7.93 12.65
N ARG A 25 -1.60 -6.63 12.87
CA ARG A 25 -0.48 -5.73 12.60
C ARG A 25 0.79 -6.10 13.38
N ARG A 26 0.67 -6.76 14.55
CA ARG A 26 1.82 -7.25 15.34
C ARG A 26 2.69 -8.23 14.57
N LYS A 27 2.12 -8.95 13.60
CA LYS A 27 2.85 -9.88 12.73
C LYS A 27 3.77 -9.20 11.72
N PHE A 28 3.66 -7.87 11.58
CA PHE A 28 4.38 -7.05 10.59
C PHE A 28 5.38 -6.07 11.20
N VAL A 29 5.57 -6.13 12.50
CA VAL A 29 6.57 -5.37 13.26
C VAL A 29 7.52 -6.33 13.98
N SER A 30 8.67 -5.86 14.43
CA SER A 30 9.54 -6.67 15.29
C SER A 30 8.93 -6.81 16.69
N ASP A 31 9.26 -7.89 17.41
CA ASP A 31 8.71 -8.22 18.73
C ASP A 31 8.81 -7.05 19.72
N LYS A 32 9.89 -6.28 19.66
CA LYS A 32 10.10 -5.09 20.51
C LYS A 32 9.05 -3.98 20.33
N PHE A 33 8.30 -3.99 19.23
CA PHE A 33 7.24 -3.04 18.94
C PHE A 33 5.84 -3.64 19.02
N SER A 34 5.72 -4.90 19.44
CA SER A 34 4.44 -5.62 19.50
C SER A 34 3.39 -4.88 20.34
N ASP A 35 3.79 -4.38 21.52
CA ASP A 35 2.87 -3.70 22.45
C ASP A 35 2.36 -2.36 21.94
N VAL A 36 3.11 -1.72 21.03
CA VAL A 36 2.79 -0.42 20.42
C VAL A 36 2.41 -0.52 18.95
N ALA A 37 2.21 -1.74 18.45
CA ALA A 37 1.93 -1.98 17.03
C ALA A 37 0.69 -1.24 16.52
N TYR A 38 -0.28 -1.00 17.40
CA TYR A 38 -1.54 -0.32 17.05
C TYR A 38 -1.57 1.17 17.43
N ASP A 39 -0.46 1.72 17.95
CA ASP A 39 -0.34 3.17 18.11
C ASP A 39 -0.40 3.83 16.73
N ASP A 40 -1.09 4.97 16.65
CA ASP A 40 -1.23 5.69 15.37
C ASP A 40 0.03 6.49 15.02
N ARG A 41 1.11 5.74 14.81
CA ARG A 41 2.44 6.23 14.41
C ARG A 41 3.14 5.21 13.50
N ALA A 42 4.11 5.70 12.71
CA ALA A 42 5.03 4.85 11.97
C ALA A 42 5.99 4.13 12.93
N LEU A 43 6.35 2.89 12.62
CA LEU A 43 7.30 2.08 13.38
C LEU A 43 8.42 1.55 12.47
N PRO A 44 9.68 1.47 12.94
CA PRO A 44 10.77 0.97 12.11
C PRO A 44 10.62 -0.54 11.82
N ILE A 45 10.95 -0.92 10.58
CA ILE A 45 10.95 -2.32 10.11
C ILE A 45 12.33 -2.80 9.66
N GLY A 46 13.37 -1.99 9.86
CA GLY A 46 14.72 -2.23 9.36
C GLY A 46 14.97 -1.52 8.03
N GLU A 47 16.21 -1.59 7.54
CA GLU A 47 16.62 -1.01 6.25
C GLU A 47 16.24 0.48 6.11
N GLU A 48 16.25 1.22 7.21
CA GLU A 48 15.82 2.63 7.29
C GLU A 48 14.36 2.85 6.83
N GLN A 49 13.56 1.78 6.77
CA GLN A 49 12.16 1.84 6.38
C GLN A 49 11.23 1.68 7.59
N THR A 50 9.97 2.10 7.39
CA THR A 50 8.93 2.02 8.41
C THR A 50 7.67 1.36 7.89
N ILE A 51 6.91 0.73 8.78
CA ILE A 51 5.50 0.46 8.56
C ILE A 51 4.73 1.75 8.80
N SER A 52 3.90 2.18 7.85
CA SER A 52 3.11 3.41 7.94
C SER A 52 2.18 3.37 9.15
N GLN A 53 1.85 4.54 9.70
CA GLN A 53 0.87 4.65 10.78
C GLN A 53 -0.50 4.10 10.33
N PRO A 54 -1.27 3.48 11.25
CA PRO A 54 -2.56 2.87 10.92
C PRO A 54 -3.53 3.80 10.18
N PHE A 55 -3.64 5.06 10.59
CA PHE A 55 -4.50 6.03 9.90
C PHE A 55 -4.10 6.22 8.43
N ILE A 56 -2.81 6.34 8.12
CA ILE A 56 -2.35 6.52 6.72
C ILE A 56 -2.69 5.30 5.87
N VAL A 57 -2.47 4.09 6.41
CA VAL A 57 -2.86 2.85 5.72
C VAL A 57 -4.36 2.85 5.40
N ALA A 58 -5.21 3.15 6.39
CA ALA A 58 -6.65 3.19 6.19
C ALA A 58 -7.06 4.28 5.20
N PHE A 59 -6.52 5.49 5.33
CA PHE A 59 -6.86 6.64 4.49
C PHE A 59 -6.48 6.42 3.02
N MET A 60 -5.27 5.90 2.77
CA MET A 60 -4.83 5.59 1.41
C MET A 60 -5.66 4.46 0.81
N THR A 61 -5.98 3.43 1.58
CA THR A 61 -6.79 2.29 1.13
C THR A 61 -8.22 2.72 0.82
N GLU A 62 -8.87 3.53 1.68
CA GLU A 62 -10.21 4.09 1.43
C GLU A 62 -10.23 4.97 0.18
N SER A 63 -9.17 5.80 0.00
CA SER A 63 -9.04 6.69 -1.17
C SER A 63 -8.94 5.93 -2.50
N LEU A 64 -8.47 4.69 -2.50
CA LEU A 64 -8.39 3.83 -3.68
C LEU A 64 -9.77 3.31 -4.12
N GLN A 65 -10.76 3.26 -3.24
CA GLN A 65 -12.09 2.71 -3.56
C GLN A 65 -11.99 1.30 -4.17
N ILE A 66 -11.38 0.38 -3.42
CA ILE A 66 -11.12 -0.99 -3.88
C ILE A 66 -12.43 -1.78 -3.91
N GLU A 67 -12.69 -2.43 -5.03
CA GLU A 67 -13.75 -3.41 -5.20
C GLU A 67 -13.15 -4.82 -5.24
N LYS A 68 -13.92 -5.82 -4.78
CA LYS A 68 -13.49 -7.22 -4.85
C LYS A 68 -13.15 -7.62 -6.28
N GLY A 69 -11.96 -8.18 -6.46
CA GLY A 69 -11.46 -8.62 -7.76
C GLY A 69 -10.66 -7.56 -8.52
N ASN A 70 -10.63 -6.30 -8.04
CA ASN A 70 -9.76 -5.29 -8.63
C ASN A 70 -8.31 -5.77 -8.70
N LYS A 71 -7.65 -5.48 -9.80
CA LYS A 71 -6.23 -5.71 -10.00
C LYS A 71 -5.46 -4.52 -9.44
N VAL A 72 -4.69 -4.77 -8.40
CA VAL A 72 -4.01 -3.72 -7.64
C VAL A 72 -2.50 -3.88 -7.73
N LEU A 73 -1.79 -2.81 -8.10
CA LEU A 73 -0.35 -2.70 -7.92
C LEU A 73 -0.07 -1.93 -6.64
N GLU A 74 0.73 -2.51 -5.77
CA GLU A 74 1.36 -1.84 -4.63
C GLU A 74 2.83 -1.60 -4.93
N VAL A 75 3.29 -0.35 -4.78
CA VAL A 75 4.69 0.03 -4.90
C VAL A 75 5.25 0.30 -3.51
N GLY A 76 6.20 -0.53 -3.07
CA GLY A 76 6.77 -0.52 -1.72
C GLY A 76 6.09 -1.52 -0.79
N THR A 77 6.45 -2.82 -0.90
CA THR A 77 5.91 -3.88 -0.03
C THR A 77 6.24 -3.64 1.46
N GLY A 78 7.45 -3.18 1.73
CA GLY A 78 7.93 -2.89 3.07
C GLY A 78 7.76 -4.06 4.03
N SER A 79 6.93 -3.88 5.07
CA SER A 79 6.59 -4.94 6.02
C SER A 79 5.64 -6.00 5.45
N GLY A 80 4.86 -5.67 4.41
CA GLY A 80 3.76 -6.47 3.87
C GLY A 80 2.40 -6.21 4.52
N PHE A 81 2.30 -5.30 5.49
CA PHE A 81 1.03 -5.03 6.18
C PHE A 81 -0.02 -4.45 5.23
N GLN A 82 0.34 -3.41 4.46
CA GLN A 82 -0.55 -2.82 3.47
C GLN A 82 -0.96 -3.85 2.41
N THR A 83 -0.02 -4.67 1.94
CA THR A 83 -0.27 -5.78 1.00
C THR A 83 -1.34 -6.75 1.55
N ALA A 84 -1.23 -7.14 2.83
CA ALA A 84 -2.20 -8.01 3.49
C ALA A 84 -3.58 -7.35 3.59
N VAL A 85 -3.67 -6.06 3.89
CA VAL A 85 -4.93 -5.31 3.94
C VAL A 85 -5.59 -5.28 2.56
N LEU A 86 -4.85 -4.99 1.48
CA LEU A 86 -5.35 -5.02 0.11
C LEU A 86 -5.90 -6.41 -0.27
N SER A 87 -5.16 -7.47 0.08
CA SER A 87 -5.59 -8.85 -0.16
C SER A 87 -6.88 -9.20 0.60
N LYS A 88 -7.02 -8.74 1.85
CA LYS A 88 -8.25 -8.94 2.65
C LYS A 88 -9.48 -8.26 2.06
N LEU A 89 -9.32 -7.16 1.35
CA LEU A 89 -10.39 -6.51 0.58
C LEU A 89 -10.79 -7.30 -0.68
N GLY A 90 -10.13 -8.41 -0.96
CA GLY A 90 -10.40 -9.26 -2.12
C GLY A 90 -9.76 -8.76 -3.41
N ALA A 91 -8.75 -7.89 -3.32
CA ALA A 91 -7.97 -7.45 -4.47
C ALA A 91 -7.03 -8.56 -4.97
N LYS A 92 -6.76 -8.56 -6.28
CA LYS A 92 -5.68 -9.33 -6.92
C LYS A 92 -4.41 -8.49 -6.86
N VAL A 93 -3.56 -8.75 -5.87
CA VAL A 93 -2.43 -7.88 -5.54
C VAL A 93 -1.16 -8.31 -6.24
N SER A 94 -0.53 -7.36 -6.94
CA SER A 94 0.88 -7.39 -7.32
C SER A 94 1.60 -6.37 -6.45
N THR A 95 2.72 -6.74 -5.83
CA THR A 95 3.51 -5.83 -5.00
C THR A 95 4.97 -5.84 -5.44
N ILE A 96 5.61 -4.66 -5.48
CA ILE A 96 7.01 -4.50 -5.89
C ILE A 96 7.82 -3.82 -4.79
N GLU A 97 9.00 -4.36 -4.49
CA GLU A 97 9.91 -3.86 -3.46
C GLU A 97 11.33 -3.74 -4.02
N ILE A 98 11.95 -2.60 -3.84
CA ILE A 98 13.32 -2.33 -4.31
C ILE A 98 14.37 -2.89 -3.36
N ASN A 99 14.11 -2.90 -2.06
CA ASN A 99 15.04 -3.46 -1.08
C ASN A 99 14.96 -4.98 -1.06
N LYS A 100 16.03 -5.64 -1.49
CA LYS A 100 16.11 -7.09 -1.62
C LYS A 100 15.88 -7.85 -0.31
N LYS A 101 16.27 -7.27 0.82
CA LYS A 101 16.09 -7.90 2.13
C LYS A 101 14.63 -7.81 2.55
N LEU A 102 14.03 -6.60 2.48
CA LEU A 102 12.61 -6.42 2.76
C LEU A 102 11.73 -7.28 1.83
N PHE A 103 12.05 -7.32 0.53
CA PHE A 103 11.37 -8.20 -0.42
C PHE A 103 11.34 -9.66 0.06
N LYS A 104 12.50 -10.23 0.44
CA LYS A 104 12.58 -11.62 0.90
C LYS A 104 11.84 -11.85 2.22
N GLU A 105 11.97 -10.93 3.17
CA GLU A 105 11.36 -11.06 4.49
C GLU A 105 9.84 -10.90 4.41
N SER A 106 9.35 -9.90 3.66
CA SER A 106 7.91 -9.64 3.55
C SER A 106 7.19 -10.69 2.71
N SER A 107 7.77 -11.13 1.58
CA SER A 107 7.16 -12.18 0.76
C SER A 107 7.07 -13.50 1.55
N LYS A 108 8.14 -13.89 2.25
CA LYS A 108 8.09 -15.07 3.12
C LYS A 108 7.03 -14.93 4.20
N ARG A 109 6.99 -13.80 4.91
CA ARG A 109 6.01 -13.52 5.96
C ARG A 109 4.58 -13.63 5.44
N LEU A 110 4.28 -13.00 4.31
CA LEU A 110 2.95 -13.03 3.72
C LEU A 110 2.52 -14.45 3.32
N ILE A 111 3.42 -15.23 2.72
CA ILE A 111 3.17 -16.64 2.39
C ILE A 111 2.91 -17.46 3.65
N ASP A 112 3.75 -17.33 4.68
CA ASP A 112 3.61 -18.04 5.96
C ASP A 112 2.28 -17.69 6.69
N LEU A 113 1.77 -16.47 6.48
CA LEU A 113 0.49 -16.00 7.02
C LEU A 113 -0.72 -16.37 6.14
N GLY A 114 -0.53 -17.10 5.04
CA GLY A 114 -1.59 -17.58 4.17
C GLY A 114 -2.01 -16.62 3.04
N TYR A 115 -1.22 -15.61 2.74
CA TYR A 115 -1.44 -14.69 1.62
C TYR A 115 -0.69 -15.16 0.36
N GLY A 116 -0.91 -16.42 -0.06
CA GLY A 116 -0.17 -17.05 -1.18
C GLY A 116 -0.54 -16.57 -2.58
N ASP A 117 -1.69 -15.92 -2.74
CA ASP A 117 -2.20 -15.48 -4.06
C ASP A 117 -1.66 -14.10 -4.50
N ILE A 118 -0.65 -13.59 -3.80
CA ILE A 118 -0.01 -12.30 -4.11
C ILE A 118 1.14 -12.52 -5.09
N SER A 119 1.23 -11.66 -6.11
CA SER A 119 2.37 -11.62 -7.03
C SER A 119 3.47 -10.72 -6.47
N PHE A 120 4.62 -11.31 -6.13
CA PHE A 120 5.74 -10.59 -5.52
C PHE A 120 6.81 -10.26 -6.56
N HIS A 121 7.23 -9.00 -6.63
CA HIS A 121 8.24 -8.49 -7.56
C HIS A 121 9.37 -7.78 -6.81
N HIS A 122 10.62 -8.04 -7.24
CA HIS A 122 11.80 -7.31 -6.76
C HIS A 122 12.29 -6.38 -7.86
N GLY A 123 12.25 -5.05 -7.63
CA GLY A 123 12.64 -4.09 -8.65
C GLY A 123 12.37 -2.64 -8.27
N ASP A 124 12.62 -1.76 -9.24
CA ASP A 124 12.34 -0.34 -9.12
C ASP A 124 10.84 -0.05 -9.26
N GLY A 125 10.24 0.40 -8.17
CA GLY A 125 8.82 0.71 -8.11
C GLY A 125 8.36 1.82 -9.04
N ASN A 126 9.24 2.74 -9.45
CA ASN A 126 8.90 3.77 -10.42
C ASN A 126 8.55 3.18 -11.80
N LYS A 127 9.09 2.00 -12.10
CA LYS A 127 8.80 1.27 -13.34
C LYS A 127 7.54 0.43 -13.27
N GLY A 128 7.01 0.23 -12.06
CA GLY A 128 5.87 -0.67 -11.86
C GLY A 128 6.15 -2.10 -12.26
N VAL A 129 5.10 -2.79 -12.75
CA VAL A 129 5.14 -4.17 -13.24
C VAL A 129 4.35 -4.23 -14.55
N PRO A 130 4.91 -3.73 -15.68
CA PRO A 130 4.19 -3.53 -16.93
C PRO A 130 3.64 -4.83 -17.54
N GLU A 131 4.31 -5.98 -17.34
CA GLU A 131 3.86 -7.28 -17.82
C GLU A 131 2.52 -7.74 -17.19
N GLN A 132 2.13 -7.11 -16.10
CA GLN A 132 0.85 -7.39 -15.44
C GLN A 132 -0.14 -6.23 -15.56
N SER A 133 0.17 -5.17 -16.30
CA SER A 133 -0.78 -4.06 -16.55
C SER A 133 -1.93 -4.49 -17.48
N PRO A 134 -3.04 -3.74 -17.58
CA PRO A 134 -3.36 -2.58 -16.75
C PRO A 134 -3.84 -2.92 -15.35
N TYR A 135 -3.75 -1.94 -14.42
CA TYR A 135 -4.22 -2.05 -13.04
C TYR A 135 -5.45 -1.18 -12.81
N ASP A 136 -6.45 -1.71 -12.12
CA ASP A 136 -7.62 -0.93 -11.70
C ASP A 136 -7.24 0.10 -10.63
N ARG A 137 -6.27 -0.26 -9.77
CA ARG A 137 -5.80 0.56 -8.65
C ARG A 137 -4.28 0.47 -8.54
N ILE A 138 -3.65 1.61 -8.22
CA ILE A 138 -2.22 1.66 -7.90
C ILE A 138 -2.05 2.38 -6.56
N LEU A 139 -1.37 1.74 -5.62
CA LEU A 139 -1.01 2.30 -4.33
C LEU A 139 0.50 2.46 -4.24
N VAL A 140 0.98 3.68 -4.05
CA VAL A 140 2.41 3.94 -3.85
C VAL A 140 2.65 4.30 -2.39
N THR A 141 3.44 3.50 -1.68
CA THR A 141 3.71 3.67 -0.24
C THR A 141 5.02 4.41 0.06
N ALA A 142 5.80 4.70 -0.98
CA ALA A 142 7.02 5.51 -0.92
C ALA A 142 6.80 6.82 -1.68
N ALA A 143 7.37 7.93 -1.21
CA ALA A 143 7.20 9.24 -1.84
C ALA A 143 8.28 9.49 -2.90
N PRO A 144 7.99 9.39 -4.21
CA PRO A 144 8.88 9.89 -5.24
C PRO A 144 8.86 11.43 -5.28
N ALA A 145 9.89 12.03 -5.89
CA ALA A 145 9.96 13.47 -6.08
C ALA A 145 8.89 14.00 -7.04
N GLU A 146 8.50 13.16 -8.02
CA GLU A 146 7.47 13.46 -9.01
C GLU A 146 6.66 12.19 -9.32
N ILE A 147 5.49 12.35 -9.96
CA ILE A 147 4.62 11.22 -10.30
C ILE A 147 5.25 10.43 -11.46
N PRO A 148 5.59 9.13 -11.27
CA PRO A 148 6.20 8.34 -12.33
C PRO A 148 5.23 8.11 -13.51
N ARG A 149 5.63 8.48 -14.71
CA ARG A 149 4.82 8.31 -15.92
C ARG A 149 4.49 6.83 -16.19
N ASP A 150 5.45 5.95 -15.95
CA ASP A 150 5.27 4.49 -16.12
C ASP A 150 4.09 3.94 -15.31
N LEU A 151 3.82 4.51 -14.12
CA LEU A 151 2.67 4.09 -13.30
C LEU A 151 1.35 4.61 -13.87
N ILE A 152 1.32 5.84 -14.41
CA ILE A 152 0.14 6.37 -15.11
C ILE A 152 -0.20 5.51 -16.34
N ASP A 153 0.83 5.12 -17.11
CA ASP A 153 0.65 4.33 -18.32
C ASP A 153 0.10 2.92 -17.99
N GLN A 154 0.48 2.34 -16.83
CA GLN A 154 -0.02 1.07 -16.33
C GLN A 154 -1.39 1.15 -15.65
N LEU A 155 -1.91 2.35 -15.37
CA LEU A 155 -3.24 2.53 -14.79
C LEU A 155 -4.32 2.33 -15.87
N ALA A 156 -5.34 1.55 -15.56
CA ALA A 156 -6.50 1.37 -16.44
C ALA A 156 -7.28 2.67 -16.62
N ILE A 157 -8.00 2.82 -17.72
CA ILE A 157 -8.98 3.91 -17.89
C ILE A 157 -10.02 3.80 -16.77
N ASN A 158 -10.36 4.90 -16.12
CA ASN A 158 -11.13 4.99 -14.88
C ASN A 158 -10.44 4.40 -13.64
N GLY A 159 -9.21 3.92 -13.77
CA GLY A 159 -8.40 3.48 -12.64
C GLY A 159 -8.01 4.63 -11.70
N ILE A 160 -7.71 4.27 -10.46
CA ILE A 160 -7.34 5.23 -9.41
C ILE A 160 -5.94 4.89 -8.89
N MET A 161 -5.08 5.91 -8.80
CA MET A 161 -3.80 5.83 -8.12
C MET A 161 -3.79 6.73 -6.90
N VAL A 162 -3.24 6.24 -5.78
CA VAL A 162 -2.95 7.04 -4.58
C VAL A 162 -1.45 7.01 -4.34
N ILE A 163 -0.84 8.21 -4.29
CA ILE A 163 0.61 8.37 -4.26
C ILE A 163 1.01 9.60 -3.44
N PRO A 164 1.89 9.47 -2.44
CA PRO A 164 2.56 10.61 -1.82
C PRO A 164 3.65 11.13 -2.77
N VAL A 165 3.77 12.44 -2.92
CA VAL A 165 4.79 13.09 -3.78
C VAL A 165 5.48 14.19 -3.00
N GLY A 166 6.79 14.26 -3.13
CA GLY A 166 7.64 15.31 -2.55
C GLY A 166 8.95 14.75 -2.01
N ASN A 167 9.94 15.63 -1.86
CA ASN A 167 11.23 15.26 -1.30
C ASN A 167 11.15 14.98 0.21
N GLN A 168 12.04 14.14 0.74
CA GLN A 168 12.06 13.77 2.17
C GLN A 168 12.23 14.96 3.12
N SER A 169 12.87 16.05 2.65
CA SER A 169 13.10 17.27 3.43
C SER A 169 11.99 18.31 3.34
N GLU A 170 10.94 18.04 2.57
CA GLU A 170 9.86 18.97 2.26
C GLU A 170 8.51 18.40 2.68
N VAL A 171 7.46 19.21 2.56
CA VAL A 171 6.09 18.75 2.74
C VAL A 171 5.72 17.82 1.59
N GLN A 172 5.33 16.59 1.94
CA GLN A 172 4.82 15.63 0.96
C GLN A 172 3.30 15.78 0.87
N TYR A 173 2.79 15.78 -0.35
CA TYR A 173 1.36 15.82 -0.64
C TYR A 173 0.88 14.45 -1.09
N LEU A 174 -0.24 14.01 -0.56
CA LEU A 174 -0.89 12.79 -1.02
C LEU A 174 -1.84 13.13 -2.18
N TYR A 175 -1.58 12.56 -3.33
CA TYR A 175 -2.41 12.71 -4.51
C TYR A 175 -3.31 11.48 -4.71
N ARG A 176 -4.56 11.76 -5.07
CA ARG A 176 -5.48 10.78 -5.62
C ARG A 176 -5.72 11.12 -7.08
N ILE A 177 -5.25 10.28 -7.97
CA ILE A 177 -5.26 10.48 -9.41
C ILE A 177 -6.24 9.49 -10.03
N LYS A 178 -7.11 9.97 -10.94
CA LYS A 178 -7.98 9.14 -11.77
C LYS A 178 -7.58 9.30 -13.22
N LYS A 179 -7.33 8.20 -13.94
CA LYS A 179 -7.06 8.20 -15.37
C LYS A 179 -8.38 8.26 -16.12
N LEU A 180 -8.61 9.32 -16.90
CA LEU A 180 -9.84 9.51 -17.68
C LEU A 180 -9.72 8.88 -19.08
N ASN A 181 -8.55 9.04 -19.69
CA ASN A 181 -8.14 8.42 -20.95
C ASN A 181 -6.61 8.35 -20.98
N ASP A 182 -5.99 8.01 -22.12
CA ASP A 182 -4.54 7.83 -22.20
C ASP A 182 -3.75 9.15 -22.06
N ASP A 183 -4.38 10.29 -22.32
CA ASP A 183 -3.74 11.61 -22.29
C ASP A 183 -4.19 12.47 -21.10
N GLU A 184 -5.22 12.06 -20.34
CA GLU A 184 -5.85 12.89 -19.33
C GLU A 184 -6.00 12.17 -17.97
N ILE A 185 -5.51 12.84 -16.94
CA ILE A 185 -5.68 12.46 -15.52
C ILE A 185 -6.30 13.63 -14.75
N THR A 186 -6.97 13.32 -13.65
CA THR A 186 -7.55 14.29 -12.71
C THR A 186 -7.23 13.92 -11.28
#